data_b2a4e77eef6f31ca08980969c3cf4711
#
_entry.id   b2a4e77eef6f31ca08980969c3cf4711
#
_cell.length_a   1.000
_cell.length_b   1.000
_cell.length_c   1.000
_cell.angle_alpha   90.00
_cell.angle_beta   90.00
_cell.angle_gamma   90.00
#
_symmetry.space_group_name_H-M   'P 1'
#
loop_
_entity.id
_entity.type
_entity.pdbx_description
1 polymer ?
#
loop_
_entity_poly.entity_id
_entity_poly.type
_entity_poly.pdbx_seq_one_letter_code
_entity_poly.pdbx_strand_id
1 'polypeptide(L)'
;PYREDGKLFNTALVLRDGEMIEKHFKLALPNYGVFDEKRIFSHGEKFTEIELKNFKIGLMVCEDIWIDKHMTDLSKNDLDLVVSINASPFDVNKISERESKAVDFSSNVGAPLVYVNQVGGQDEIVFDGNSFIASTGKIVAQLPHCVSSIKEVTYDRSSGFETGVDLEVKQYDKQDIIYSNLILGLRDYITKNKFPGVVLGIS
;
A
#
# COMPACT_ATOMS: atom_id res chain seq x y z
N PRO A 1 5.64 -6.43 -12.66
CA PRO A 1 7.04 -6.51 -13.13
C PRO A 1 7.23 -5.78 -14.46
N TYR A 2 8.31 -5.04 -14.61
CA TYR A 2 8.68 -4.32 -15.82
C TYR A 2 10.12 -4.65 -16.21
N ARG A 3 10.35 -4.90 -17.50
CA ARG A 3 11.70 -5.23 -18.02
C ARG A 3 12.28 -4.02 -18.76
N GLU A 4 13.49 -3.61 -18.35
CA GLU A 4 14.24 -2.53 -18.99
C GLU A 4 15.72 -2.87 -18.95
N ASP A 5 16.43 -2.66 -20.06
CA ASP A 5 17.88 -2.90 -20.22
C ASP A 5 18.36 -4.27 -19.71
N GLY A 6 17.56 -5.30 -19.98
CA GLY A 6 17.84 -6.67 -19.56
C GLY A 6 17.56 -6.98 -18.09
N LYS A 7 17.20 -5.98 -17.28
CA LYS A 7 16.84 -6.13 -15.86
C LYS A 7 15.33 -6.22 -15.67
N LEU A 8 14.91 -6.86 -14.59
CA LEU A 8 13.50 -6.93 -14.18
C LEU A 8 13.31 -6.08 -12.93
N PHE A 9 12.26 -5.27 -12.91
CA PHE A 9 11.95 -4.38 -11.80
C PHE A 9 10.53 -4.62 -11.25
N ASN A 10 10.37 -4.47 -9.95
CA ASN A 10 9.06 -4.27 -9.33
C ASN A 10 8.69 -2.79 -9.50
N THR A 11 7.55 -2.51 -10.15
CA THR A 11 7.34 -1.18 -10.75
C THR A 11 5.93 -0.68 -10.54
N ALA A 12 5.80 0.57 -10.14
CA ALA A 12 4.57 1.36 -10.28
C ALA A 12 4.57 2.08 -11.63
N LEU A 13 3.48 1.96 -12.38
CA LEU A 13 3.30 2.62 -13.67
C LEU A 13 2.27 3.74 -13.54
N VAL A 14 2.53 4.86 -14.19
CA VAL A 14 1.57 5.95 -14.35
C VAL A 14 1.05 5.92 -15.78
N LEU A 15 -0.26 5.74 -15.91
CA LEU A 15 -0.94 5.65 -17.19
C LEU A 15 -1.86 6.86 -17.36
N ARG A 16 -1.85 7.45 -18.55
CA ARG A 16 -2.77 8.53 -18.95
C ARG A 16 -3.18 8.33 -20.39
N ASP A 17 -4.47 8.36 -20.67
CA ASP A 17 -5.05 8.23 -22.01
C ASP A 17 -4.58 6.97 -22.77
N GLY A 18 -4.36 5.88 -22.03
CA GLY A 18 -3.88 4.60 -22.58
C GLY A 18 -2.37 4.51 -22.77
N GLU A 19 -1.63 5.56 -22.50
CA GLU A 19 -0.16 5.59 -22.60
C GLU A 19 0.51 5.57 -21.22
N MET A 20 1.69 4.95 -21.17
CA MET A 20 2.56 5.00 -19.98
C MET A 20 3.37 6.29 -20.01
N ILE A 21 3.08 7.20 -19.09
CA ILE A 21 3.74 8.51 -19.02
C ILE A 21 4.91 8.53 -18.04
N GLU A 22 4.91 7.66 -17.03
CA GLU A 22 6.01 7.55 -16.06
C GLU A 22 6.02 6.18 -15.40
N LYS A 23 7.15 5.81 -14.80
CA LYS A 23 7.36 4.57 -14.05
C LYS A 23 8.26 4.81 -12.84
N HIS A 24 7.93 4.18 -11.73
CA HIS A 24 8.76 4.15 -10.54
C HIS A 24 9.25 2.73 -10.30
N PHE A 25 10.55 2.52 -10.29
CA PHE A 25 11.17 1.25 -9.92
C PHE A 25 11.37 1.20 -8.41
N LYS A 26 10.81 0.18 -7.79
CA LYS A 26 10.95 -0.04 -6.35
C LYS A 26 12.41 0.04 -5.91
N LEU A 27 12.69 0.86 -4.92
CA LEU A 27 14.03 1.14 -4.43
C LEU A 27 14.49 0.11 -3.40
N ALA A 28 13.61 -0.24 -2.47
CA ALA A 28 13.87 -1.18 -1.40
C ALA A 28 13.26 -2.55 -1.69
N LEU A 29 14.11 -3.56 -1.82
CA LEU A 29 13.70 -4.93 -2.10
C LEU A 29 13.80 -5.77 -0.82
N PRO A 30 12.68 -6.11 -0.15
CA PRO A 30 12.69 -6.97 1.02
C PRO A 30 13.15 -8.39 0.65
N ASN A 31 13.92 -8.99 1.58
CA ASN A 31 14.42 -10.37 1.41
C ASN A 31 14.38 -11.07 2.77
N TYR A 32 13.22 -11.04 3.41
CA TYR A 32 12.94 -11.61 4.72
C TYR A 32 11.48 -12.11 4.78
N GLY A 33 11.20 -13.03 5.69
CA GLY A 33 9.86 -13.61 5.84
C GLY A 33 9.39 -14.28 4.56
N VAL A 34 8.28 -13.80 4.01
CA VAL A 34 7.68 -14.28 2.76
C VAL A 34 8.26 -13.62 1.51
N PHE A 35 9.17 -12.67 1.65
CA PHE A 35 9.72 -11.91 0.55
C PHE A 35 11.08 -12.45 0.08
N ASP A 36 11.25 -12.57 -1.22
CA ASP A 36 12.50 -12.96 -1.90
C ASP A 36 12.71 -12.09 -3.15
N GLU A 37 12.53 -10.79 -3.01
CA GLU A 37 12.54 -9.88 -4.15
C GLU A 37 13.93 -9.68 -4.75
N LYS A 38 14.98 -9.70 -3.95
CA LYS A 38 16.38 -9.51 -4.42
C LYS A 38 16.84 -10.57 -5.39
N ARG A 39 16.26 -11.77 -5.34
CA ARG A 39 16.58 -12.86 -6.27
C ARG A 39 15.99 -12.62 -7.66
N ILE A 40 14.90 -11.84 -7.75
CA ILE A 40 14.12 -11.71 -8.98
C ILE A 40 14.27 -10.31 -9.58
N PHE A 41 14.26 -9.28 -8.75
CA PHE A 41 14.22 -7.89 -9.17
C PHE A 41 15.53 -7.15 -8.94
N SER A 42 15.81 -6.21 -9.83
CA SER A 42 16.78 -5.15 -9.61
C SER A 42 16.13 -3.98 -8.87
N HIS A 43 16.88 -3.34 -7.99
CA HIS A 43 16.41 -2.13 -7.30
C HIS A 43 16.43 -0.92 -8.22
N GLY A 44 15.51 0.02 -8.00
CA GLY A 44 15.55 1.35 -8.61
C GLY A 44 16.70 2.19 -8.04
N GLU A 45 17.04 3.26 -8.74
CA GLU A 45 18.18 4.13 -8.36
C GLU A 45 17.73 5.48 -7.80
N LYS A 46 16.53 5.93 -8.16
CA LYS A 46 16.01 7.25 -7.79
C LYS A 46 14.51 7.22 -7.53
N PHE A 47 14.05 8.20 -6.77
CA PHE A 47 12.63 8.49 -6.64
C PHE A 47 12.04 8.96 -7.94
N THR A 48 10.75 8.70 -8.08
CA THR A 48 9.95 9.23 -9.17
C THR A 48 8.90 10.18 -8.61
N GLU A 49 8.85 11.36 -9.15
CA GLU A 49 7.79 12.33 -8.94
C GLU A 49 7.08 12.61 -10.26
N ILE A 50 5.80 12.88 -10.19
CA ILE A 50 4.99 13.28 -11.34
C ILE A 50 4.28 14.59 -11.02
N GLU A 51 3.98 15.33 -12.06
CA GLU A 51 3.10 16.50 -11.98
C GLU A 51 1.74 16.17 -12.57
N LEU A 52 0.69 16.34 -11.75
CA LEU A 52 -0.70 16.15 -12.15
C LEU A 52 -1.52 17.35 -11.71
N LYS A 53 -2.09 18.10 -12.67
CA LYS A 53 -2.89 19.32 -12.39
C LYS A 53 -2.18 20.28 -11.42
N ASN A 54 -0.90 20.51 -11.61
CA ASN A 54 -0.01 21.34 -10.80
C ASN A 54 0.29 20.77 -9.39
N PHE A 55 -0.08 19.53 -9.09
CA PHE A 55 0.34 18.81 -7.87
C PHE A 55 1.59 17.99 -8.15
N LYS A 56 2.59 18.12 -7.29
CA LYS A 56 3.78 17.26 -7.28
C LYS A 56 3.50 16.02 -6.44
N ILE A 57 3.52 14.87 -7.05
CA ILE A 57 3.16 13.59 -6.42
C ILE A 57 4.37 12.66 -6.44
N GLY A 58 4.84 12.26 -5.26
CA GLY A 58 5.87 11.23 -5.11
C GLY A 58 5.27 9.82 -5.23
N LEU A 59 5.99 8.91 -5.89
CA LEU A 59 5.59 7.51 -6.05
C LEU A 59 6.46 6.59 -5.21
N MET A 60 5.85 5.62 -4.53
CA MET A 60 6.50 4.61 -3.70
C MET A 60 5.89 3.24 -3.91
N VAL A 61 6.67 2.20 -3.67
CA VAL A 61 6.18 0.82 -3.67
C VAL A 61 6.55 0.14 -2.35
N CYS A 62 5.56 -0.10 -1.53
CA CYS A 62 5.58 -0.93 -0.32
C CYS A 62 6.77 -0.64 0.62
N GLU A 63 7.86 -1.43 0.55
CA GLU A 63 9.04 -1.32 1.41
C GLU A 63 9.74 0.04 1.33
N ASP A 64 9.51 0.80 0.27
CA ASP A 64 10.17 2.10 0.08
C ASP A 64 9.90 3.08 1.23
N ILE A 65 8.71 3.04 1.84
CA ILE A 65 8.36 3.91 2.97
C ILE A 65 9.05 3.52 4.29
N TRP A 66 9.64 2.32 4.37
CA TRP A 66 10.27 1.84 5.60
C TRP A 66 11.72 2.28 5.76
N ILE A 67 12.32 2.82 4.71
CA ILE A 67 13.73 3.22 4.68
C ILE A 67 13.88 4.71 5.01
N ASP A 68 14.49 5.00 6.13
CA ASP A 68 14.64 6.38 6.63
C ASP A 68 15.39 7.31 5.66
N LYS A 69 16.38 6.79 4.94
CA LYS A 69 17.06 7.53 3.88
C LYS A 69 16.10 8.04 2.82
N HIS A 70 15.11 7.22 2.45
CA HIS A 70 14.10 7.60 1.46
C HIS A 70 13.25 8.79 1.93
N MET A 71 12.83 8.80 3.19
CA MET A 71 12.13 9.94 3.78
C MET A 71 12.97 11.23 3.71
N THR A 72 14.23 11.14 4.09
CA THR A 72 15.16 12.28 4.06
C THR A 72 15.38 12.82 2.64
N ASP A 73 15.43 11.95 1.64
CA ASP A 73 15.63 12.39 0.27
C ASP A 73 14.34 13.02 -0.30
N LEU A 74 13.17 12.48 0.00
CA LEU A 74 11.88 13.02 -0.44
C LEU A 74 11.51 14.35 0.23
N SER A 75 11.89 14.55 1.49
CA SER A 75 11.58 15.80 2.20
C SER A 75 12.21 17.06 1.57
N LYS A 76 13.14 16.87 0.63
CA LYS A 76 13.79 17.97 -0.12
C LYS A 76 13.00 18.41 -1.36
N ASN A 77 11.95 17.68 -1.75
CA ASN A 77 11.33 17.83 -3.06
C ASN A 77 10.06 18.69 -3.06
N ASP A 78 9.62 19.19 -1.90
CA ASP A 78 8.40 20.01 -1.76
C ASP A 78 7.18 19.34 -2.43
N LEU A 79 6.89 18.12 -2.01
CA LEU A 79 5.81 17.31 -2.56
C LEU A 79 4.46 17.72 -1.97
N ASP A 80 3.43 17.75 -2.79
CA ASP A 80 2.05 17.94 -2.35
C ASP A 80 1.44 16.67 -1.75
N LEU A 81 1.91 15.51 -2.24
CA LEU A 81 1.31 14.20 -1.94
C LEU A 81 2.31 13.09 -2.23
N VAL A 82 2.27 12.03 -1.46
CA VAL A 82 2.96 10.76 -1.78
C VAL A 82 1.91 9.65 -1.92
N VAL A 83 2.06 8.82 -2.94
CA VAL A 83 1.25 7.62 -3.14
C VAL A 83 2.13 6.38 -3.03
N SER A 84 1.79 5.49 -2.11
CA SER A 84 2.42 4.18 -1.97
C SER A 84 1.46 3.06 -2.34
N ILE A 85 1.83 2.25 -3.34
CA ILE A 85 1.08 1.04 -3.68
C ILE A 85 1.72 -0.18 -3.03
N ASN A 86 0.89 -1.00 -2.38
CA ASN A 86 1.38 -2.03 -1.47
C ASN A 86 0.69 -3.38 -1.70
N ALA A 87 1.44 -4.44 -1.53
CA ALA A 87 0.97 -5.78 -1.26
C ALA A 87 1.61 -6.24 0.06
N SER A 88 1.22 -5.58 1.14
CA SER A 88 1.71 -5.86 2.49
C SER A 88 0.85 -6.96 3.10
N PRO A 89 1.43 -8.15 3.41
CA PRO A 89 0.69 -9.25 3.99
C PRO A 89 0.19 -8.92 5.39
N PHE A 90 -0.93 -9.54 5.74
CA PHE A 90 -1.45 -9.50 7.09
C PHE A 90 -0.49 -10.17 8.08
N ASP A 91 -0.26 -9.48 9.17
CA ASP A 91 0.32 -9.99 10.42
C ASP A 91 -0.40 -9.28 11.57
N VAL A 92 -0.55 -9.97 12.67
CA VAL A 92 -1.36 -9.52 13.82
C VAL A 92 -0.90 -8.19 14.42
N ASN A 93 0.38 -7.86 14.31
CA ASN A 93 0.96 -6.61 14.82
C ASN A 93 1.21 -5.58 13.71
N LYS A 94 1.18 -6.01 12.46
CA LYS A 94 1.61 -5.20 11.31
C LYS A 94 0.69 -4.02 11.00
N ILE A 95 -0.57 -4.07 11.44
CA ILE A 95 -1.53 -2.97 11.19
C ILE A 95 -1.05 -1.70 11.89
N SER A 96 -0.84 -1.77 13.21
CA SER A 96 -0.35 -0.63 13.98
C SER A 96 1.05 -0.17 13.56
N GLU A 97 1.91 -1.09 13.16
CA GLU A 97 3.24 -0.76 12.63
C GLU A 97 3.15 0.02 11.31
N ARG A 98 2.29 -0.42 10.38
CA ARG A 98 2.05 0.27 9.10
C ARG A 98 1.51 1.69 9.30
N GLU A 99 0.53 1.83 10.19
CA GLU A 99 -0.07 3.12 10.52
C GLU A 99 0.95 4.06 11.16
N SER A 100 1.68 3.60 12.17
CA SER A 100 2.73 4.38 12.83
C SER A 100 3.81 4.81 11.84
N LYS A 101 4.32 3.87 11.02
CA LYS A 101 5.36 4.17 10.04
C LYS A 101 4.88 5.16 8.97
N ALA A 102 3.62 5.05 8.54
CA ALA A 102 3.03 5.97 7.56
C ALA A 102 2.85 7.38 8.13
N VAL A 103 2.46 7.49 9.40
CA VAL A 103 2.35 8.77 10.11
C VAL A 103 3.73 9.42 10.26
N ASP A 104 4.73 8.65 10.67
CA ASP A 104 6.11 9.12 10.79
C ASP A 104 6.65 9.55 9.42
N PHE A 105 6.41 8.76 8.38
CA PHE A 105 6.80 9.07 7.01
C PHE A 105 6.18 10.39 6.54
N SER A 106 4.86 10.52 6.63
CA SER A 106 4.14 11.74 6.23
C SER A 106 4.64 12.98 6.97
N SER A 107 4.90 12.85 8.28
CA SER A 107 5.40 13.95 9.11
C SER A 107 6.82 14.37 8.72
N ASN A 108 7.71 13.42 8.45
CA ASN A 108 9.09 13.69 8.08
C ASN A 108 9.24 14.22 6.66
N VAL A 109 8.43 13.74 5.72
CA VAL A 109 8.41 14.21 4.33
C VAL A 109 7.73 15.58 4.22
N GLY A 110 6.81 15.90 5.13
CA GLY A 110 6.02 17.13 5.09
C GLY A 110 4.87 17.08 4.09
N ALA A 111 4.51 15.90 3.61
CA ALA A 111 3.42 15.68 2.65
C ALA A 111 2.51 14.53 3.10
N PRO A 112 1.21 14.58 2.80
CA PRO A 112 0.31 13.46 3.04
C PRO A 112 0.75 12.19 2.31
N LEU A 113 0.56 11.03 2.94
CA LEU A 113 0.79 9.72 2.33
C LEU A 113 -0.55 9.00 2.09
N VAL A 114 -0.85 8.70 0.84
CA VAL A 114 -1.93 7.79 0.45
C VAL A 114 -1.35 6.37 0.36
N TYR A 115 -1.69 5.54 1.34
CA TYR A 115 -1.26 4.15 1.44
C TYR A 115 -2.35 3.24 0.88
N VAL A 116 -2.11 2.65 -0.30
CA VAL A 116 -3.05 1.74 -0.96
C VAL A 116 -2.55 0.31 -0.83
N ASN A 117 -3.31 -0.56 -0.18
CA ASN A 117 -2.92 -1.95 0.04
C ASN A 117 -3.88 -2.93 -0.66
N GLN A 118 -3.32 -4.02 -1.13
CA GLN A 118 -4.05 -5.11 -1.77
C GLN A 118 -5.02 -5.79 -0.79
N VAL A 119 -6.13 -6.33 -1.31
CA VAL A 119 -7.06 -7.20 -0.58
C VAL A 119 -7.10 -8.57 -1.27
N GLY A 120 -7.05 -9.63 -0.49
CA GLY A 120 -7.28 -11.00 -0.96
C GLY A 120 -6.33 -12.03 -0.37
N GLY A 121 -6.73 -13.30 -0.43
CA GLY A 121 -5.89 -14.44 -0.11
C GLY A 121 -5.15 -14.94 -1.36
N GLN A 122 -3.90 -15.32 -1.20
CA GLN A 122 -3.10 -15.97 -2.23
C GLN A 122 -2.19 -17.01 -1.58
N ASP A 123 -2.44 -18.28 -1.89
CA ASP A 123 -1.76 -19.41 -1.27
C ASP A 123 -1.79 -19.30 0.27
N GLU A 124 -0.66 -19.16 0.92
CA GLU A 124 -0.52 -19.05 2.37
C GLU A 124 -0.58 -17.60 2.89
N ILE A 125 -0.71 -16.62 1.99
CA ILE A 125 -0.64 -15.20 2.32
C ILE A 125 -2.02 -14.56 2.20
N VAL A 126 -2.37 -13.73 3.17
CA VAL A 126 -3.57 -12.88 3.12
C VAL A 126 -3.16 -11.42 3.12
N PHE A 127 -3.78 -10.65 2.23
CA PHE A 127 -3.65 -9.19 2.17
C PHE A 127 -4.93 -8.58 2.70
N ASP A 128 -4.82 -7.89 3.80
CA ASP A 128 -5.97 -7.39 4.58
C ASP A 128 -6.56 -6.07 4.07
N GLY A 129 -5.96 -5.46 3.05
CA GLY A 129 -6.36 -4.14 2.59
C GLY A 129 -6.05 -3.07 3.61
N ASN A 130 -7.10 -2.54 4.23
CA ASN A 130 -6.93 -1.46 5.21
C ASN A 130 -6.12 -0.29 4.63
N SER A 131 -6.45 0.14 3.42
CA SER A 131 -5.84 1.31 2.80
C SER A 131 -6.23 2.56 3.58
N PHE A 132 -5.32 3.52 3.67
CA PHE A 132 -5.54 4.71 4.50
C PHE A 132 -4.78 5.94 3.97
N ILE A 133 -5.08 7.09 4.55
CA ILE A 133 -4.36 8.35 4.33
C ILE A 133 -3.76 8.79 5.66
N ALA A 134 -2.44 8.97 5.67
CA ALA A 134 -1.71 9.59 6.78
C ALA A 134 -1.43 11.06 6.44
N SER A 135 -1.82 11.97 7.31
CA SER A 135 -1.60 13.41 7.16
C SER A 135 -1.59 14.09 8.51
N THR A 136 -0.79 15.13 8.66
CA THR A 136 -0.77 15.97 9.88
C THR A 136 -0.62 15.18 11.18
N GLY A 137 0.26 14.17 11.17
CA GLY A 137 0.59 13.38 12.36
C GLY A 137 -0.44 12.32 12.75
N LYS A 138 -1.39 11.99 11.89
CA LYS A 138 -2.44 10.99 12.16
C LYS A 138 -2.96 10.32 10.89
N ILE A 139 -3.71 9.24 11.06
CA ILE A 139 -4.54 8.67 9.98
C ILE A 139 -5.82 9.51 9.90
N VAL A 140 -6.12 10.04 8.70
CA VAL A 140 -7.27 10.92 8.46
C VAL A 140 -8.41 10.24 7.70
N ALA A 141 -8.13 9.14 7.02
CA ALA A 141 -9.11 8.33 6.29
C ALA A 141 -8.67 6.88 6.26
N GLN A 142 -9.60 5.93 6.30
CA GLN A 142 -9.32 4.51 6.31
C GLN A 142 -10.40 3.72 5.59
N LEU A 143 -10.01 2.75 4.76
CA LEU A 143 -10.88 1.77 4.16
C LEU A 143 -11.03 0.52 5.05
N PRO A 144 -12.13 -0.22 4.92
CA PRO A 144 -12.36 -1.39 5.75
C PRO A 144 -11.34 -2.52 5.50
N HIS A 145 -11.13 -3.34 6.52
CA HIS A 145 -10.33 -4.57 6.43
C HIS A 145 -11.02 -5.65 5.61
N CYS A 146 -10.24 -6.45 4.90
CA CYS A 146 -10.70 -7.66 4.19
C CYS A 146 -11.83 -7.43 3.18
N VAL A 147 -12.04 -6.18 2.76
CA VAL A 147 -13.09 -5.77 1.81
C VAL A 147 -12.49 -4.98 0.68
N SER A 148 -12.71 -5.44 -0.55
CA SER A 148 -12.35 -4.68 -1.76
C SER A 148 -13.22 -3.43 -1.84
N SER A 149 -12.60 -2.26 -1.87
CA SER A 149 -13.31 -0.97 -1.83
C SER A 149 -12.64 0.06 -2.73
N ILE A 150 -13.46 0.92 -3.31
CA ILE A 150 -13.01 2.12 -4.04
C ILE A 150 -13.75 3.31 -3.45
N LYS A 151 -13.01 4.34 -3.10
CA LYS A 151 -13.57 5.60 -2.58
C LYS A 151 -12.87 6.79 -3.22
N GLU A 152 -13.62 7.83 -3.48
CA GLU A 152 -13.11 9.12 -3.92
C GLU A 152 -12.83 10.02 -2.73
N VAL A 153 -11.74 10.75 -2.79
CA VAL A 153 -11.37 11.80 -1.84
C VAL A 153 -10.92 13.03 -2.59
N THR A 154 -11.27 14.20 -2.06
CA THR A 154 -10.79 15.48 -2.60
C THR A 154 -9.62 15.94 -1.75
N TYR A 155 -8.56 16.41 -2.42
CA TYR A 155 -7.40 17.01 -1.76
C TYR A 155 -7.21 18.45 -2.23
N ASP A 156 -7.05 19.34 -1.27
CA ASP A 156 -6.68 20.73 -1.48
C ASP A 156 -5.47 21.11 -0.62
N ARG A 157 -4.53 21.89 -1.16
CA ARG A 157 -3.30 22.26 -0.44
C ARG A 157 -3.53 23.02 0.86
N SER A 158 -4.59 23.80 0.92
CA SER A 158 -4.87 24.67 2.06
C SER A 158 -5.73 24.00 3.13
N SER A 159 -6.69 23.17 2.73
CA SER A 159 -7.65 22.49 3.62
C SER A 159 -7.34 21.01 3.87
N GLY A 160 -6.43 20.42 3.10
CA GLY A 160 -6.10 19.00 3.20
C GLY A 160 -7.12 18.11 2.49
N PHE A 161 -7.36 16.91 3.05
CA PHE A 161 -8.32 15.95 2.53
C PHE A 161 -9.73 16.21 3.04
N GLU A 162 -10.68 16.26 2.12
CA GLU A 162 -12.11 16.16 2.44
C GLU A 162 -12.46 14.67 2.47
N THR A 163 -12.74 14.17 3.68
CA THR A 163 -13.12 12.76 3.91
C THR A 163 -14.60 12.71 4.32
N GLY A 164 -15.38 11.95 3.56
CA GLY A 164 -16.77 11.65 3.94
C GLY A 164 -16.85 10.71 5.15
N VAL A 165 -18.02 10.62 5.76
CA VAL A 165 -18.31 9.71 6.90
C VAL A 165 -17.97 8.25 6.65
N ASP A 166 -17.92 7.81 5.41
CA ASP A 166 -17.58 6.44 5.01
C ASP A 166 -16.09 6.11 5.12
N LEU A 167 -15.25 7.10 5.43
CA LEU A 167 -13.80 6.97 5.56
C LEU A 167 -13.30 7.20 6.98
N GLU A 168 -14.21 7.14 7.96
CA GLU A 168 -13.84 7.26 9.37
C GLU A 168 -12.83 6.19 9.78
N VAL A 169 -11.82 6.62 10.53
CA VAL A 169 -10.84 5.72 11.13
C VAL A 169 -11.52 4.89 12.21
N LYS A 170 -11.58 3.59 12.00
CA LYS A 170 -12.21 2.63 12.91
C LYS A 170 -11.17 1.83 13.68
N GLN A 171 -11.40 1.70 14.96
CA GLN A 171 -10.69 0.69 15.75
C GLN A 171 -11.43 -0.65 15.64
N TYR A 172 -10.70 -1.69 15.29
CA TYR A 172 -11.23 -3.05 15.20
C TYR A 172 -10.70 -3.88 16.35
N ASP A 173 -11.54 -4.77 16.85
CA ASP A 173 -11.10 -5.78 17.80
C ASP A 173 -10.09 -6.73 17.13
N LYS A 174 -9.04 -7.10 17.85
CA LYS A 174 -7.98 -7.96 17.34
C LYS A 174 -8.50 -9.34 16.88
N GLN A 175 -9.50 -9.89 17.59
CA GLN A 175 -10.06 -11.20 17.26
C GLN A 175 -10.90 -11.10 15.99
N ASP A 176 -11.67 -10.01 15.80
CA ASP A 176 -12.45 -9.77 14.60
C ASP A 176 -11.55 -9.64 13.37
N ILE A 177 -10.41 -8.95 13.50
CA ILE A 177 -9.43 -8.82 12.44
C ILE A 177 -8.86 -10.20 12.05
N ILE A 178 -8.43 -11.00 13.03
CA ILE A 178 -7.89 -12.33 12.78
C ILE A 178 -8.94 -13.20 12.09
N TYR A 179 -10.16 -13.23 12.63
CA TYR A 179 -11.25 -14.01 12.07
C TYR A 179 -11.58 -13.61 10.63
N SER A 180 -11.67 -12.32 10.35
CA SER A 180 -11.93 -11.80 9.00
C SER A 180 -10.84 -12.21 8.00
N ASN A 181 -9.58 -12.19 8.41
CA ASN A 181 -8.46 -12.62 7.57
C ASN A 181 -8.48 -14.13 7.32
N LEU A 182 -8.83 -14.95 8.31
CA LEU A 182 -8.99 -16.39 8.13
C LEU A 182 -10.11 -16.71 7.12
N ILE A 183 -11.25 -16.03 7.24
CA ILE A 183 -12.37 -16.17 6.30
C ILE A 183 -11.97 -15.73 4.89
N LEU A 184 -11.29 -14.58 4.76
CA LEU A 184 -10.82 -14.08 3.47
C LEU A 184 -9.86 -15.08 2.80
N GLY A 185 -8.87 -15.57 3.53
CA GLY A 185 -7.88 -16.51 3.04
C GLY A 185 -8.54 -17.81 2.56
N LEU A 186 -9.39 -18.42 3.39
CA LEU A 186 -10.09 -19.67 3.05
C LEU A 186 -11.02 -19.48 1.84
N ARG A 187 -11.84 -18.43 1.84
CA ARG A 187 -12.77 -18.13 0.76
C ARG A 187 -12.01 -17.97 -0.57
N ASP A 188 -10.97 -17.18 -0.58
CA ASP A 188 -10.21 -16.91 -1.79
C ASP A 188 -9.46 -18.15 -2.28
N TYR A 189 -8.93 -18.97 -1.38
CA TYR A 189 -8.29 -20.23 -1.72
C TYR A 189 -9.28 -21.17 -2.43
N ILE A 190 -10.47 -21.36 -1.86
CA ILE A 190 -11.53 -22.18 -2.46
C ILE A 190 -11.95 -21.64 -3.82
N THR A 191 -12.24 -20.34 -3.90
CA THR A 191 -12.78 -19.71 -5.11
C THR A 191 -11.76 -19.67 -6.25
N LYS A 192 -10.52 -19.26 -5.96
CA LYS A 192 -9.45 -19.14 -6.96
C LYS A 192 -9.04 -20.48 -7.53
N ASN A 193 -9.07 -21.53 -6.70
CA ASN A 193 -8.77 -22.90 -7.13
C ASN A 193 -10.00 -23.65 -7.67
N LYS A 194 -11.17 -23.01 -7.69
CA LYS A 194 -12.43 -23.59 -8.22
C LYS A 194 -12.85 -24.87 -7.52
N PHE A 195 -12.60 -24.98 -6.23
CA PHE A 195 -13.07 -26.12 -5.45
C PHE A 195 -14.60 -26.10 -5.35
N PRO A 196 -15.26 -27.25 -5.50
CA PRO A 196 -16.73 -27.32 -5.45
C PRO A 196 -17.32 -27.17 -4.04
N GLY A 197 -16.47 -27.24 -3.01
CA GLY A 197 -16.86 -27.15 -1.61
C GLY A 197 -15.71 -27.49 -0.68
N VAL A 198 -16.02 -27.63 0.61
CA VAL A 198 -15.08 -27.98 1.68
C VAL A 198 -15.60 -29.17 2.46
N VAL A 199 -14.69 -29.95 3.05
CA VAL A 199 -14.98 -31.00 4.02
C VAL A 199 -14.44 -30.56 5.37
N LEU A 200 -15.32 -30.58 6.38
CA LEU A 200 -14.98 -30.21 7.74
C LEU A 200 -14.99 -31.45 8.63
N GLY A 201 -13.86 -31.73 9.28
CA GLY A 201 -13.79 -32.68 10.39
C GLY A 201 -14.20 -31.99 11.68
N ILE A 202 -15.15 -32.57 12.41
CA ILE A 202 -15.58 -32.09 13.73
C ILE A 202 -15.20 -33.16 14.75
N SER A 203 -14.41 -32.81 15.78
CA SER A 203 -14.02 -33.69 16.89
C SER A 203 -14.66 -33.23 18.19
#